data_02f02558abc7d9f10fc9c59ef14aaa58
#
_entry.id   02f02558abc7d9f10fc9c59ef14aaa58
#
_cell.length_a   1.000
_cell.length_b   1.000
_cell.length_c   1.000
_cell.angle_alpha   90.00
_cell.angle_beta   90.00
_cell.angle_gamma   90.00
#
_symmetry.space_group_name_H-M   'P 1'
#
loop_
_entity.id
_entity.type
_entity.pdbx_description
1 polymer ?
#
loop_
_entity_poly.entity_id
_entity_poly.type
_entity_poly.pdbx_seq_one_letter_code
_entity_poly.pdbx_strand_id
1 'polypeptide(L)'
;MAIARRCAYKIHPMDITKISTGDNPPEEINVIIEVPVGGEPVKYEFDKESGALFVDRILHTPMRYPTNYGFIPHTLSPDGDALDAMVVARSPFVPGCVVRARPIAVLMIEDEAGGDEKILAVPVDTTFPYYNRVGERSDLPHIVMEQIEHFFTHYKDLEKEKWVRIGKWGDKDEAFRIVRESIERAKQSK
;
A
#
# COMPACT_ATOMS: atom_id res chain seq x y z
N MET A 1 21.24 26.90 41.34
CA MET A 1 21.23 25.48 40.89
C MET A 1 19.98 25.25 40.03
N ALA A 2 20.14 25.29 38.74
CA ALA A 2 19.03 25.13 37.79
C ALA A 2 18.89 23.64 37.46
N ILE A 3 17.76 23.05 37.85
CA ILE A 3 17.42 21.67 37.54
C ILE A 3 17.00 21.61 36.07
N ALA A 4 17.87 21.11 35.22
CA ALA A 4 17.56 20.83 33.84
C ALA A 4 16.45 19.75 33.80
N ARG A 5 15.22 20.16 33.49
CA ARG A 5 14.14 19.21 33.14
C ARG A 5 14.54 18.51 31.86
N ARG A 6 15.00 17.27 31.97
CA ARG A 6 15.13 16.37 30.84
C ARG A 6 13.73 16.14 30.25
N CYS A 7 13.45 16.75 29.12
CA CYS A 7 12.29 16.42 28.31
C CYS A 7 12.53 15.03 27.76
N ALA A 8 12.06 14.00 28.44
CA ALA A 8 12.09 12.63 27.94
C ALA A 8 10.96 12.52 26.93
N TYR A 9 11.26 12.68 25.63
CA TYR A 9 10.35 12.25 24.60
C TYR A 9 10.20 10.74 24.74
N LYS A 10 9.04 10.30 25.21
CA LYS A 10 8.65 8.91 25.11
C LYS A 10 8.34 8.63 23.63
N ILE A 11 9.29 8.04 22.93
CA ILE A 11 9.03 7.47 21.62
C ILE A 11 8.13 6.27 21.87
N HIS A 12 6.83 6.42 21.59
CA HIS A 12 5.93 5.29 21.58
C HIS A 12 6.11 4.59 20.22
N PRO A 13 6.26 3.26 20.17
CA PRO A 13 6.20 2.53 18.93
C PRO A 13 4.88 2.85 18.24
N MET A 14 4.88 2.85 16.91
CA MET A 14 3.66 3.07 16.14
C MET A 14 2.70 1.91 16.40
N ASP A 15 1.55 2.23 16.95
CA ASP A 15 0.49 1.25 17.17
C ASP A 15 -0.45 1.28 15.95
N ILE A 16 -0.15 0.43 14.97
CA ILE A 16 -0.91 0.34 13.71
C ILE A 16 -2.37 -0.05 13.94
N THR A 17 -2.69 -0.68 15.07
CA THR A 17 -4.06 -1.08 15.41
C THR A 17 -4.96 0.12 15.73
N LYS A 18 -4.36 1.27 16.02
CA LYS A 18 -5.08 2.53 16.27
C LYS A 18 -5.28 3.39 15.02
N ILE A 19 -4.68 3.02 13.91
CA ILE A 19 -4.83 3.75 12.66
C ILE A 19 -6.10 3.25 11.98
N SER A 20 -7.10 4.12 11.79
CA SER A 20 -8.35 3.75 11.13
C SER A 20 -8.14 3.39 9.66
N THR A 21 -9.06 2.66 9.06
CA THR A 21 -9.07 2.37 7.61
C THR A 21 -9.15 3.64 6.76
N GLY A 22 -9.68 4.72 7.30
CA GLY A 22 -9.84 6.02 6.65
C GLY A 22 -10.95 6.83 7.30
N ASP A 23 -11.13 8.06 6.87
CA ASP A 23 -12.19 8.94 7.37
C ASP A 23 -13.55 8.59 6.74
N ASN A 24 -13.55 8.12 5.48
CA ASN A 24 -14.76 7.75 4.73
C ASN A 24 -14.47 6.58 3.77
N PRO A 25 -14.13 5.35 4.25
CA PRO A 25 -13.86 4.23 3.36
C PRO A 25 -15.16 3.71 2.71
N PRO A 26 -15.11 3.36 1.44
CA PRO A 26 -13.95 3.17 0.58
C PRO A 26 -13.49 4.41 -0.19
N GLU A 27 -14.21 5.53 -0.11
CA GLU A 27 -13.93 6.74 -0.90
C GLU A 27 -12.61 7.42 -0.50
N GLU A 28 -12.31 7.42 0.81
CA GLU A 28 -11.04 7.89 1.39
C GLU A 28 -10.52 6.85 2.37
N ILE A 29 -9.33 6.37 2.10
CA ILE A 29 -8.63 5.33 2.86
C ILE A 29 -7.32 5.85 3.43
N ASN A 30 -6.89 5.27 4.53
CA ASN A 30 -5.52 5.41 5.03
C ASN A 30 -4.67 4.27 4.47
N VAL A 31 -3.48 4.60 3.99
CA VAL A 31 -2.48 3.63 3.55
C VAL A 31 -1.24 3.80 4.41
N ILE A 32 -0.82 2.73 5.08
CA ILE A 32 0.46 2.67 5.80
C ILE A 32 1.52 2.28 4.77
N ILE A 33 2.48 3.15 4.54
CA ILE A 33 3.51 2.93 3.53
C ILE A 33 4.62 2.03 4.09
N GLU A 34 4.98 1.02 3.33
CA GLU A 34 6.07 0.10 3.62
C GLU A 34 7.26 0.34 2.69
N VAL A 35 6.98 0.52 1.39
CA VAL A 35 8.03 0.68 0.38
C VAL A 35 7.85 2.00 -0.37
N PRO A 36 8.86 2.87 -0.41
CA PRO A 36 8.80 4.14 -1.13
C PRO A 36 8.94 3.95 -2.64
N VAL A 37 8.28 4.78 -3.43
CA VAL A 37 8.47 4.82 -4.88
C VAL A 37 9.95 5.04 -5.24
N GLY A 38 10.48 4.23 -6.15
CA GLY A 38 11.86 4.36 -6.63
C GLY A 38 12.95 4.08 -5.58
N GLY A 39 12.56 3.58 -4.40
CA GLY A 39 13.48 3.18 -3.34
C GLY A 39 14.41 2.04 -3.75
N GLU A 40 15.34 1.65 -2.89
CA GLU A 40 16.17 0.48 -3.12
C GLU A 40 15.33 -0.80 -3.29
N PRO A 41 15.83 -1.85 -3.95
CA PRO A 41 15.08 -3.10 -4.20
C PRO A 41 14.92 -3.92 -2.91
N VAL A 42 14.32 -3.31 -1.90
CA VAL A 42 14.07 -3.92 -0.59
C VAL A 42 12.57 -3.91 -0.33
N LYS A 43 12.02 -5.08 -0.04
CA LYS A 43 10.66 -5.20 0.46
C LYS A 43 10.68 -5.10 1.98
N TYR A 44 9.87 -4.22 2.50
CA TYR A 44 9.62 -4.09 3.94
C TYR A 44 8.21 -4.53 4.25
N GLU A 45 8.01 -5.05 5.44
CA GLU A 45 6.70 -5.43 5.97
C GLU A 45 6.56 -5.00 7.43
N PHE A 46 5.37 -4.52 7.79
CA PHE A 46 5.03 -4.27 9.18
C PHE A 46 4.65 -5.57 9.87
N ASP A 47 5.37 -5.88 10.94
CA ASP A 47 4.92 -6.87 11.89
C ASP A 47 3.81 -6.26 12.77
N LYS A 48 2.61 -6.82 12.65
CA LYS A 48 1.41 -6.31 13.32
C LYS A 48 1.47 -6.45 14.84
N GLU A 49 2.26 -7.40 15.36
CA GLU A 49 2.39 -7.65 16.80
C GLU A 49 3.34 -6.64 17.45
N SER A 50 4.53 -6.47 16.92
CA SER A 50 5.54 -5.56 17.46
C SER A 50 5.38 -4.10 17.02
N GLY A 51 4.64 -3.85 15.92
CA GLY A 51 4.54 -2.54 15.29
C GLY A 51 5.85 -2.07 14.64
N ALA A 52 6.79 -2.99 14.42
CA ALA A 52 8.07 -2.69 13.80
C ALA A 52 8.04 -2.98 12.30
N LEU A 53 8.80 -2.20 11.55
CA LEU A 53 9.03 -2.44 10.13
C LEU A 53 10.23 -3.37 9.96
N PHE A 54 10.02 -4.52 9.35
CA PHE A 54 11.05 -5.50 9.06
C PHE A 54 11.48 -5.44 7.60
N VAL A 55 12.73 -5.80 7.34
CA VAL A 55 13.15 -6.18 5.99
C VAL A 55 12.63 -7.60 5.74
N ASP A 56 11.60 -7.73 4.90
CA ASP A 56 11.10 -9.04 4.46
C ASP A 56 12.16 -9.71 3.56
N ARG A 57 12.54 -9.03 2.47
CA ARG A 57 13.59 -9.50 1.58
C ARG A 57 14.19 -8.38 0.74
N ILE A 58 15.36 -8.66 0.17
CA ILE A 58 15.92 -7.90 -0.94
C ILE A 58 15.45 -8.56 -2.23
N LEU A 59 14.85 -7.80 -3.14
CA LEU A 59 14.42 -8.32 -4.44
C LEU A 59 15.64 -8.87 -5.18
N HIS A 60 15.50 -10.04 -5.79
CA HIS A 60 16.59 -10.63 -6.59
C HIS A 60 16.77 -9.88 -7.92
N THR A 61 15.75 -9.20 -8.40
CA THR A 61 15.85 -8.30 -9.56
C THR A 61 16.30 -6.90 -9.12
N PRO A 62 16.95 -6.11 -9.98
CA PRO A 62 17.31 -4.72 -9.68
C PRO A 62 16.13 -3.75 -9.79
N MET A 63 14.91 -4.26 -9.85
CA MET A 63 13.70 -3.46 -10.03
C MET A 63 13.37 -2.67 -8.77
N ARG A 64 12.72 -1.54 -8.98
CA ARG A 64 12.26 -0.63 -7.91
C ARG A 64 10.77 -0.48 -7.99
N TYR A 65 10.11 -0.35 -6.84
CA TYR A 65 8.66 -0.14 -6.81
C TYR A 65 8.27 1.13 -7.58
N PRO A 66 7.32 1.04 -8.52
CA PRO A 66 6.92 2.17 -9.36
C PRO A 66 5.97 3.15 -8.66
N THR A 67 5.45 2.78 -7.51
CA THR A 67 4.57 3.58 -6.66
C THR A 67 5.02 3.48 -5.20
N ASN A 68 4.53 4.38 -4.33
CA ASN A 68 4.60 4.10 -2.90
C ASN A 68 3.66 2.93 -2.61
N TYR A 69 4.17 1.92 -1.93
CA TYR A 69 3.47 0.67 -1.69
C TYR A 69 3.28 0.46 -0.20
N GLY A 70 2.16 -0.12 0.18
CA GLY A 70 1.84 -0.44 1.56
C GLY A 70 0.46 -1.08 1.64
N PHE A 71 -0.19 -1.00 2.77
CA PHE A 71 -1.45 -1.68 3.03
C PHE A 71 -2.49 -0.76 3.69
N ILE A 72 -3.74 -1.19 3.61
CA ILE A 72 -4.89 -0.51 4.22
C ILE A 72 -5.16 -1.16 5.59
N PRO A 73 -5.07 -0.42 6.72
CA PRO A 73 -5.29 -0.99 8.04
C PRO A 73 -6.72 -1.48 8.24
N HIS A 74 -6.89 -2.51 9.07
CA HIS A 74 -8.18 -3.17 9.37
C HIS A 74 -8.91 -3.73 8.16
N THR A 75 -8.16 -4.22 7.19
CA THR A 75 -8.66 -4.99 6.05
C THR A 75 -8.07 -6.39 6.10
N LEU A 76 -8.70 -7.34 5.39
CA LEU A 76 -8.23 -8.71 5.23
C LEU A 76 -8.49 -9.16 3.80
N SER A 77 -7.44 -9.54 3.09
CA SER A 77 -7.51 -10.14 1.75
C SER A 77 -7.70 -11.66 1.84
N PRO A 78 -8.05 -12.33 0.74
CA PRO A 78 -8.27 -13.79 0.74
C PRO A 78 -7.04 -14.62 1.13
N ASP A 79 -5.83 -14.10 0.91
CA ASP A 79 -4.56 -14.71 1.28
C ASP A 79 -4.25 -14.64 2.79
N GLY A 80 -5.03 -13.88 3.57
CA GLY A 80 -4.89 -13.71 5.01
C GLY A 80 -4.12 -12.46 5.44
N ASP A 81 -3.64 -11.66 4.49
CA ASP A 81 -2.96 -10.39 4.76
C ASP A 81 -3.88 -9.18 4.63
N ALA A 82 -3.39 -8.02 5.06
CA ALA A 82 -4.10 -6.77 4.85
C ALA A 82 -4.12 -6.43 3.34
N LEU A 83 -5.19 -5.75 2.89
CA LEU A 83 -5.32 -5.37 1.49
C LEU A 83 -4.25 -4.36 1.08
N ASP A 84 -3.48 -4.74 0.07
CA ASP A 84 -2.39 -3.94 -0.48
C ASP A 84 -2.87 -2.70 -1.24
N ALA A 85 -2.06 -1.64 -1.18
CA ALA A 85 -2.33 -0.41 -1.91
C ALA A 85 -1.08 0.20 -2.54
N MET A 86 -1.25 0.65 -3.78
CA MET A 86 -0.29 1.40 -4.58
C MET A 86 -0.69 2.87 -4.58
N VAL A 87 0.09 3.74 -3.95
CA VAL A 87 -0.20 5.19 -3.94
C VAL A 87 0.69 5.89 -4.94
N VAL A 88 0.09 6.34 -6.04
CA VAL A 88 0.79 7.11 -7.07
C VAL A 88 1.10 8.50 -6.53
N ALA A 89 2.38 8.81 -6.42
CA ALA A 89 2.85 10.14 -6.02
C ALA A 89 4.18 10.46 -6.69
N ARG A 90 4.49 11.75 -6.82
CA ARG A 90 5.74 12.23 -7.42
C ARG A 90 6.95 12.09 -6.50
N SER A 91 6.70 11.87 -5.21
CA SER A 91 7.74 11.82 -4.18
C SER A 91 7.67 10.49 -3.42
N PRO A 92 8.82 9.95 -3.01
CA PRO A 92 8.84 8.82 -2.09
C PRO A 92 8.31 9.27 -0.73
N PHE A 93 7.48 8.43 -0.12
CA PHE A 93 7.03 8.60 1.25
C PHE A 93 7.91 7.78 2.20
N VAL A 94 8.10 8.30 3.41
CA VAL A 94 8.89 7.60 4.42
C VAL A 94 8.14 6.32 4.85
N PRO A 95 8.79 5.16 4.87
CA PRO A 95 8.19 3.93 5.41
C PRO A 95 7.68 4.16 6.84
N GLY A 96 6.48 3.69 7.10
CA GLY A 96 5.76 3.93 8.36
C GLY A 96 4.84 5.15 8.34
N CYS A 97 4.90 6.03 7.37
CA CYS A 97 3.94 7.14 7.32
C CYS A 97 2.56 6.66 6.87
N VAL A 98 1.53 7.37 7.30
CA VAL A 98 0.15 7.16 6.87
C VAL A 98 -0.22 8.21 5.83
N VAL A 99 -0.72 7.76 4.70
CA VAL A 99 -1.19 8.63 3.61
C VAL A 99 -2.69 8.47 3.45
N ARG A 100 -3.41 9.57 3.50
CA ARG A 100 -4.82 9.58 3.09
C ARG A 100 -4.90 9.58 1.57
N ALA A 101 -5.61 8.62 1.01
CA ALA A 101 -5.65 8.37 -0.41
C ALA A 101 -7.08 8.06 -0.90
N ARG A 102 -7.32 8.31 -2.18
CA ARG A 102 -8.57 7.99 -2.88
C ARG A 102 -8.31 6.81 -3.83
N PRO A 103 -8.97 5.65 -3.68
CA PRO A 103 -8.91 4.58 -4.67
C PRO A 103 -9.46 5.04 -6.03
N ILE A 104 -8.78 4.64 -7.09
CA ILE A 104 -9.14 4.99 -8.48
C ILE A 104 -9.25 3.75 -9.38
N ALA A 105 -8.67 2.62 -8.98
CA ALA A 105 -8.73 1.34 -9.68
C ALA A 105 -8.23 0.21 -8.77
N VAL A 106 -8.25 -1.01 -9.27
CA VAL A 106 -7.62 -2.19 -8.66
C VAL A 106 -6.93 -3.04 -9.71
N LEU A 107 -5.73 -3.52 -9.41
CA LEU A 107 -5.04 -4.53 -10.21
C LEU A 107 -5.29 -5.91 -9.60
N MET A 108 -5.91 -6.79 -10.38
CA MET A 108 -6.10 -8.19 -10.01
C MET A 108 -4.81 -8.94 -10.30
N ILE A 109 -4.23 -9.57 -9.30
CA ILE A 109 -3.01 -10.38 -9.40
C ILE A 109 -3.31 -11.75 -8.81
N GLU A 110 -2.64 -12.76 -9.33
CA GLU A 110 -2.60 -14.10 -8.79
C GLU A 110 -1.15 -14.53 -8.63
N ASP A 111 -0.80 -15.07 -7.49
CA ASP A 111 0.53 -15.62 -7.22
C ASP A 111 0.44 -16.99 -6.56
N GLU A 112 1.55 -17.50 -6.05
CA GLU A 112 1.64 -18.83 -5.39
C GLU A 112 0.75 -18.96 -4.16
N ALA A 113 0.35 -17.84 -3.53
CA ALA A 113 -0.55 -17.82 -2.36
C ALA A 113 -2.02 -17.67 -2.73
N GLY A 114 -2.33 -17.29 -3.97
CA GLY A 114 -3.70 -17.12 -4.48
C GLY A 114 -3.97 -15.75 -5.08
N GLY A 115 -5.21 -15.30 -4.95
CA GLY A 115 -5.61 -13.96 -5.40
C GLY A 115 -5.03 -12.87 -4.50
N ASP A 116 -4.42 -11.87 -5.13
CA ASP A 116 -3.68 -10.80 -4.48
C ASP A 116 -4.04 -9.45 -5.17
N GLU A 117 -5.14 -8.87 -4.72
CA GLU A 117 -5.64 -7.61 -5.28
C GLU A 117 -4.86 -6.41 -4.75
N LYS A 118 -4.50 -5.48 -5.63
CA LYS A 118 -3.77 -4.27 -5.25
C LYS A 118 -4.54 -3.01 -5.63
N ILE A 119 -4.98 -2.27 -4.63
CA ILE A 119 -5.70 -1.00 -4.84
C ILE A 119 -4.74 0.04 -5.42
N LEU A 120 -5.13 0.67 -6.53
CA LEU A 120 -4.46 1.85 -7.06
C LEU A 120 -5.14 3.09 -6.51
N ALA A 121 -4.38 3.98 -5.88
CA ALA A 121 -4.88 5.18 -5.25
C ALA A 121 -4.00 6.39 -5.52
N VAL A 122 -4.56 7.58 -5.34
CA VAL A 122 -3.85 8.86 -5.35
C VAL A 122 -4.08 9.59 -4.03
N PRO A 123 -3.14 10.42 -3.55
CA PRO A 123 -3.34 11.20 -2.34
C PRO A 123 -4.60 12.06 -2.43
N VAL A 124 -5.30 12.26 -1.30
CA VAL A 124 -6.43 13.20 -1.24
C VAL A 124 -5.98 14.63 -1.54
N ASP A 125 -6.87 15.46 -2.04
CA ASP A 125 -6.55 16.81 -2.51
C ASP A 125 -5.99 17.71 -1.41
N THR A 126 -6.41 17.51 -0.17
CA THR A 126 -5.89 18.25 0.99
C THR A 126 -4.44 17.89 1.31
N THR A 127 -3.99 16.69 0.94
CA THR A 127 -2.59 16.27 1.09
C THR A 127 -1.77 16.73 -0.11
N PHE A 128 -2.27 16.54 -1.33
CA PHE A 128 -1.58 16.97 -2.53
C PHE A 128 -2.55 17.21 -3.72
N PRO A 129 -2.88 18.48 -4.03
CA PRO A 129 -3.90 18.81 -5.03
C PRO A 129 -3.48 18.52 -6.49
N TYR A 130 -2.27 18.03 -6.72
CA TYR A 130 -1.78 17.67 -8.05
C TYR A 130 -2.64 16.62 -8.75
N TYR A 131 -3.27 15.74 -7.97
CA TYR A 131 -4.12 14.65 -8.47
C TYR A 131 -5.62 14.93 -8.37
N ASN A 132 -6.04 16.19 -8.15
CA ASN A 132 -7.45 16.54 -7.95
C ASN A 132 -8.35 16.22 -9.15
N ARG A 133 -7.77 16.11 -10.35
CA ARG A 133 -8.49 15.76 -11.58
C ARG A 133 -8.41 14.27 -11.91
N VAL A 134 -7.68 13.48 -11.14
CA VAL A 134 -7.56 12.04 -11.35
C VAL A 134 -8.69 11.35 -10.63
N GLY A 135 -9.71 10.91 -11.36
CA GLY A 135 -10.86 10.17 -10.84
C GLY A 135 -10.81 8.67 -11.12
N GLU A 136 -10.06 8.29 -12.16
CA GLU A 136 -9.89 6.91 -12.61
C GLU A 136 -8.47 6.70 -13.17
N ARG A 137 -8.10 5.43 -13.41
CA ARG A 137 -6.73 5.09 -13.89
C ARG A 137 -6.39 5.67 -15.25
N SER A 138 -7.37 5.87 -16.12
CA SER A 138 -7.19 6.47 -17.46
C SER A 138 -6.80 7.95 -17.42
N ASP A 139 -6.99 8.62 -16.28
CA ASP A 139 -6.53 9.99 -16.08
C ASP A 139 -5.03 10.08 -15.78
N LEU A 140 -4.40 8.93 -15.45
CA LEU A 140 -2.96 8.84 -15.28
C LEU A 140 -2.24 8.68 -16.63
N PRO A 141 -1.00 9.17 -16.75
CA PRO A 141 -0.19 8.87 -17.93
C PRO A 141 -0.06 7.36 -18.16
N HIS A 142 -0.27 6.92 -19.40
CA HIS A 142 -0.25 5.49 -19.76
C HIS A 142 1.03 4.76 -19.31
N ILE A 143 2.17 5.42 -19.39
CA ILE A 143 3.45 4.88 -18.93
C ILE A 143 3.46 4.48 -17.44
N VAL A 144 2.67 5.15 -16.59
CA VAL A 144 2.57 4.79 -15.17
C VAL A 144 1.94 3.41 -15.03
N MET A 145 0.88 3.15 -15.81
CA MET A 145 0.20 1.86 -15.82
C MET A 145 1.12 0.75 -16.34
N GLU A 146 1.83 1.01 -17.43
CA GLU A 146 2.81 0.08 -18.00
C GLU A 146 3.94 -0.25 -17.01
N GLN A 147 4.46 0.75 -16.30
CA GLN A 147 5.48 0.53 -15.27
C GLN A 147 4.98 -0.33 -14.12
N ILE A 148 3.73 -0.13 -13.67
CA ILE A 148 3.12 -0.95 -12.62
C ILE A 148 2.97 -2.40 -13.10
N GLU A 149 2.38 -2.61 -14.26
CA GLU A 149 2.20 -3.94 -14.83
C GLU A 149 3.54 -4.66 -15.05
N HIS A 150 4.51 -3.97 -15.63
CA HIS A 150 5.84 -4.51 -15.85
C HIS A 150 6.53 -4.90 -14.55
N PHE A 151 6.46 -4.05 -13.52
CA PHE A 151 7.05 -4.34 -12.23
C PHE A 151 6.44 -5.61 -11.62
N PHE A 152 5.12 -5.67 -11.47
CA PHE A 152 4.48 -6.83 -10.85
C PHE A 152 4.58 -8.12 -11.69
N THR A 153 4.75 -8.01 -13.00
CA THR A 153 5.02 -9.18 -13.85
C THR A 153 6.40 -9.78 -13.59
N HIS A 154 7.41 -8.94 -13.30
CA HIS A 154 8.81 -9.36 -13.38
C HIS A 154 9.61 -9.29 -12.08
N TYR A 155 9.08 -8.67 -11.02
CA TYR A 155 9.87 -8.45 -9.80
C TYR A 155 10.26 -9.74 -9.05
N LYS A 156 9.53 -10.85 -9.28
CA LYS A 156 9.82 -12.18 -8.74
C LYS A 156 10.56 -13.12 -9.71
N ASP A 157 10.89 -12.69 -10.95
CA ASP A 157 11.44 -13.57 -12.01
C ASP A 157 12.70 -14.36 -11.59
N LEU A 158 13.50 -13.81 -10.69
CA LEU A 158 14.72 -14.46 -10.20
C LEU A 158 14.51 -15.19 -8.86
N GLU A 159 13.31 -15.19 -8.31
CA GLU A 159 12.97 -15.92 -7.09
C GLU A 159 12.49 -17.33 -7.43
N LYS A 160 13.17 -18.34 -6.89
CA LYS A 160 12.81 -19.74 -7.13
C LYS A 160 11.42 -20.07 -6.59
N GLU A 161 10.66 -20.82 -7.38
CA GLU A 161 9.32 -21.31 -7.02
C GLU A 161 8.26 -20.23 -6.79
N LYS A 162 8.61 -18.98 -7.08
CA LYS A 162 7.66 -17.86 -7.06
C LYS A 162 7.24 -17.47 -8.47
N TRP A 163 5.99 -17.09 -8.60
CA TRP A 163 5.44 -16.61 -9.86
C TRP A 163 4.38 -15.54 -9.59
N VAL A 164 4.10 -14.74 -10.59
CA VAL A 164 3.02 -13.77 -10.58
C VAL A 164 2.32 -13.80 -11.93
N ARG A 165 1.01 -13.77 -11.90
CA ARG A 165 0.17 -13.59 -13.08
C ARG A 165 -0.63 -12.31 -12.94
N ILE A 166 -0.38 -11.36 -13.81
CA ILE A 166 -1.19 -10.15 -13.91
C ILE A 166 -2.55 -10.52 -14.52
N GLY A 167 -3.60 -10.17 -13.82
CA GLY A 167 -4.97 -10.26 -14.30
C GLY A 167 -5.43 -8.97 -14.97
N LYS A 168 -6.68 -8.65 -14.82
CA LYS A 168 -7.27 -7.42 -15.37
C LYS A 168 -7.20 -6.27 -14.36
N TRP A 169 -7.26 -5.06 -14.87
CA TRP A 169 -7.61 -3.90 -14.09
C TRP A 169 -9.12 -3.84 -13.86
N GLY A 170 -9.51 -3.72 -12.61
CA GLY A 170 -10.84 -3.28 -12.23
C GLY A 170 -10.92 -1.76 -12.17
N ASP A 171 -12.10 -1.22 -12.34
CA ASP A 171 -12.37 0.21 -12.22
C ASP A 171 -12.46 0.68 -10.75
N LYS A 172 -12.84 1.91 -10.56
CA LYS A 172 -13.02 2.51 -9.24
C LYS A 172 -14.12 1.81 -8.41
N ASP A 173 -15.22 1.44 -9.05
CA ASP A 173 -16.34 0.79 -8.36
C ASP A 173 -15.94 -0.61 -7.88
N GLU A 174 -15.17 -1.33 -8.69
CA GLU A 174 -14.58 -2.61 -8.31
C GLU A 174 -13.58 -2.45 -7.14
N ALA A 175 -12.72 -1.42 -7.17
CA ALA A 175 -11.83 -1.10 -6.07
C ALA A 175 -12.61 -0.83 -4.78
N PHE A 176 -13.68 -0.06 -4.85
CA PHE A 176 -14.56 0.24 -3.72
C PHE A 176 -15.24 -1.01 -3.16
N ARG A 177 -15.69 -1.91 -4.03
CA ARG A 177 -16.27 -3.19 -3.62
C ARG A 177 -15.25 -4.02 -2.84
N ILE A 178 -14.03 -4.16 -3.37
CA ILE A 178 -12.95 -4.96 -2.74
C ILE A 178 -12.57 -4.37 -1.37
N VAL A 179 -12.43 -3.04 -1.25
CA VAL A 179 -12.15 -2.39 0.03
C VAL A 179 -13.26 -2.69 1.05
N ARG A 180 -14.54 -2.60 0.68
CA ARG A 180 -15.65 -2.92 1.59
C ARG A 180 -15.61 -4.39 2.03
N GLU A 181 -15.43 -5.31 1.10
CA GLU A 181 -15.38 -6.75 1.38
C GLU A 181 -14.20 -7.10 2.30
N SER A 182 -13.02 -6.48 2.09
CA SER A 182 -11.86 -6.72 2.93
C SER A 182 -12.04 -6.17 4.36
N ILE A 183 -12.74 -5.04 4.52
CA ILE A 183 -13.13 -4.52 5.83
C ILE A 183 -14.08 -5.49 6.53
N GLU A 184 -15.09 -6.01 5.84
CA GLU A 184 -16.05 -6.94 6.43
C GLU A 184 -15.38 -8.27 6.80
N ARG A 185 -14.48 -8.81 5.98
CA ARG A 185 -13.68 -10.00 6.33
C ARG A 185 -12.86 -9.77 7.60
N ALA A 186 -12.19 -8.63 7.72
CA ALA A 186 -11.41 -8.31 8.91
C ALA A 186 -12.25 -8.19 10.19
N LYS A 187 -13.51 -7.77 10.09
CA LYS A 187 -14.45 -7.75 11.24
C LYS A 187 -14.90 -9.16 11.67
N GLN A 188 -15.05 -10.07 10.72
CA GLN A 188 -15.50 -11.44 10.98
C GLN A 188 -14.40 -12.34 11.53
N SER A 189 -13.13 -11.94 11.37
CA SER A 189 -11.95 -12.70 11.83
C SER A 189 -11.54 -12.39 13.26
N LYS A 190 -12.22 -11.44 13.92
CA LYS A 190 -12.00 -11.04 15.31
C LYS A 190 -12.94 -11.80 16.24
#